data_e7b21c0ac15af40831e4aea1b095a00d
#
_entry.id   e7b21c0ac15af40831e4aea1b095a00d
#
_cell.length_a   1.000
_cell.length_b   1.000
_cell.length_c   1.000
_cell.angle_alpha   90.00
_cell.angle_beta   90.00
_cell.angle_gamma   90.00
#
_symmetry.space_group_name_H-M   'P 1'
#
loop_
_entity.id
_entity.type
_entity.pdbx_description
1 polymer ?
#
loop_
_entity_poly.entity_id
_entity_poly.type
_entity_poly.pdbx_seq_one_letter_code
_entity_poly.pdbx_strand_id
1 'polypeptide(L)'
;MPGELIYGAREDMIKAVTDAGYDYIAMDAGLTRYGGVETRDEGLLYAKWLKEHEGHYDGVIFSMPIFADENGAITALQDAGVPILMQAYPDEIGKMDFAHRRDAYCGKFSVTDVFTQYQVPFTVMKPHVVHPLSEAFAQNLKDFAAICRVVNGMKRFNVGCIGARTTAFKTVRFDEIALQKHGINVESFDLSELMYKVGQKADDDGAVMAKVKVLEDYTDFTKVPEANKLTLAKVSVVLDEYIEEYHLDALTLRCWNEMETYMRVCPCVLLSELNDRGIVASCEIDMCSAITMRAMNLASEEPAAVLDWNNNYGDEENKVILFHCGPVAQGLMTAKGTVTEHKMFAKNDPGSGWGCNEGRIKAFPATISNCQTKDGKIIVYASEARFTDDSIEEAFFGCGGVCEIPDLQNKLIKLARGGFKHHTSVGVGHMKEILKEAFTTYLGYDWVEIDG
;
A
#
# COMPACT_ATOMS: atom_id res chain seq x y z
N MET A 1 1.82 -29.29 -32.09
CA MET A 1 2.13 -29.56 -30.66
C MET A 1 0.99 -30.35 -30.10
N PRO A 2 1.23 -31.39 -29.29
CA PRO A 2 0.15 -32.18 -28.70
C PRO A 2 -0.66 -31.38 -27.70
N GLY A 3 -1.98 -31.40 -27.84
CA GLY A 3 -2.91 -30.76 -26.88
C GLY A 3 -2.77 -31.23 -25.45
N GLU A 4 -2.21 -32.42 -25.25
CA GLU A 4 -1.88 -32.97 -23.91
C GLU A 4 -1.00 -32.03 -23.07
N LEU A 5 -0.09 -31.27 -23.70
CA LEU A 5 0.72 -30.28 -22.98
C LEU A 5 -0.11 -29.13 -22.38
N ILE A 6 -1.21 -28.77 -23.04
CA ILE A 6 -2.09 -27.69 -22.59
C ILE A 6 -2.94 -28.16 -21.40
N TYR A 7 -3.47 -29.39 -21.44
CA TYR A 7 -4.21 -29.94 -20.29
C TYR A 7 -3.33 -30.07 -19.05
N GLY A 8 -2.12 -30.63 -19.18
CA GLY A 8 -1.18 -30.73 -18.06
C GLY A 8 -0.75 -29.38 -17.50
N ALA A 9 -0.54 -28.38 -18.36
CA ALA A 9 -0.21 -27.02 -17.93
C ALA A 9 -1.36 -26.36 -17.16
N ARG A 10 -2.61 -26.62 -17.56
CA ARG A 10 -3.79 -26.16 -16.85
C ARG A 10 -3.87 -26.76 -15.43
N GLU A 11 -3.65 -28.05 -15.28
CA GLU A 11 -3.63 -28.74 -13.99
C GLU A 11 -2.50 -28.24 -13.10
N ASP A 12 -1.28 -28.09 -13.65
CA ASP A 12 -0.14 -27.52 -12.93
C ASP A 12 -0.41 -26.10 -12.42
N MET A 13 -1.04 -25.25 -13.23
CA MET A 13 -1.35 -23.87 -12.85
C MET A 13 -2.43 -23.84 -11.76
N ILE A 14 -3.51 -24.60 -11.89
CA ILE A 14 -4.56 -24.71 -10.87
C ILE A 14 -3.94 -25.16 -9.54
N LYS A 15 -3.09 -26.21 -9.60
CA LYS A 15 -2.39 -26.70 -8.42
C LYS A 15 -1.49 -25.64 -7.79
N ALA A 16 -0.71 -24.90 -8.60
CA ALA A 16 0.19 -23.87 -8.10
C ALA A 16 -0.57 -22.73 -7.38
N VAL A 17 -1.68 -22.27 -7.94
CA VAL A 17 -2.53 -21.23 -7.35
C VAL A 17 -3.16 -21.70 -6.06
N THR A 18 -3.69 -22.95 -6.04
CA THR A 18 -4.32 -23.54 -4.85
C THR A 18 -3.31 -23.80 -3.74
N ASP A 19 -2.12 -24.35 -4.08
CA ASP A 19 -1.05 -24.58 -3.10
C ASP A 19 -0.51 -23.27 -2.49
N ALA A 20 -0.59 -22.16 -3.23
CA ALA A 20 -0.25 -20.84 -2.74
C ALA A 20 -1.34 -20.20 -1.85
N GLY A 21 -2.50 -20.87 -1.68
CA GLY A 21 -3.60 -20.42 -0.83
C GLY A 21 -4.56 -19.41 -1.49
N TYR A 22 -4.56 -19.34 -2.82
CA TYR A 22 -5.47 -18.48 -3.57
C TYR A 22 -6.62 -19.26 -4.19
N ASP A 23 -7.77 -18.63 -4.29
CA ASP A 23 -8.91 -19.12 -5.06
C ASP A 23 -8.68 -18.87 -6.57
N TYR A 24 -9.33 -19.66 -7.40
CA TYR A 24 -9.27 -19.48 -8.84
C TYR A 24 -10.64 -19.68 -9.49
N ILE A 25 -10.85 -19.03 -10.61
CA ILE A 25 -11.90 -19.35 -11.58
C ILE A 25 -11.24 -19.68 -12.91
N ALA A 26 -11.80 -20.63 -13.64
CA ALA A 26 -11.28 -21.04 -14.94
C ALA A 26 -12.42 -21.43 -15.87
N MET A 27 -12.38 -20.96 -17.12
CA MET A 27 -13.34 -21.36 -18.14
C MET A 27 -13.30 -22.89 -18.32
N ASP A 28 -14.47 -23.51 -18.56
CA ASP A 28 -14.55 -24.95 -18.80
C ASP A 28 -13.65 -25.37 -19.97
N ALA A 29 -12.78 -26.36 -19.72
CA ALA A 29 -11.84 -26.86 -20.70
C ALA A 29 -12.50 -27.45 -21.95
N GLY A 30 -13.73 -27.95 -21.84
CA GLY A 30 -14.52 -28.48 -22.95
C GLY A 30 -15.02 -27.44 -23.95
N LEU A 31 -14.91 -26.15 -23.63
CA LEU A 31 -15.39 -25.07 -24.51
C LEU A 31 -14.37 -24.71 -25.62
N THR A 32 -13.13 -25.17 -25.52
CA THR A 32 -12.09 -24.95 -26.52
C THR A 32 -11.45 -26.28 -26.92
N ARG A 33 -10.77 -26.29 -28.04
CA ARG A 33 -10.23 -27.53 -28.64
C ARG A 33 -9.29 -28.33 -27.71
N TYR A 34 -8.49 -27.61 -26.89
CA TYR A 34 -7.49 -28.23 -26.00
C TYR A 34 -7.56 -27.71 -24.57
N GLY A 35 -8.66 -27.06 -24.18
CA GLY A 35 -8.79 -26.47 -22.86
C GLY A 35 -8.01 -25.17 -22.65
N GLY A 36 -7.48 -24.59 -23.73
CA GLY A 36 -6.78 -23.30 -23.78
C GLY A 36 -7.28 -22.45 -24.92
N VAL A 37 -6.83 -21.20 -25.02
CA VAL A 37 -7.15 -20.28 -26.11
C VAL A 37 -6.09 -20.41 -27.21
N GLU A 38 -6.49 -20.86 -28.39
CA GLU A 38 -5.60 -21.08 -29.54
C GLU A 38 -5.91 -20.13 -30.70
N THR A 39 -7.20 -19.80 -30.89
CA THR A 39 -7.66 -19.02 -32.03
C THR A 39 -8.34 -17.72 -31.60
N ARG A 40 -8.54 -16.80 -32.56
CA ARG A 40 -9.29 -15.58 -32.33
C ARG A 40 -10.72 -15.84 -31.84
N ASP A 41 -11.39 -16.86 -32.37
CA ASP A 41 -12.77 -17.19 -31.98
C ASP A 41 -12.83 -17.71 -30.53
N GLU A 42 -11.86 -18.52 -30.13
CA GLU A 42 -11.70 -18.93 -28.73
C GLU A 42 -11.32 -17.75 -27.82
N GLY A 43 -10.53 -16.79 -28.33
CA GLY A 43 -10.24 -15.53 -27.64
C GLY A 43 -11.51 -14.72 -27.37
N LEU A 44 -12.41 -14.59 -28.36
CA LEU A 44 -13.71 -13.93 -28.17
C LEU A 44 -14.60 -14.64 -27.13
N LEU A 45 -14.58 -15.99 -27.15
CA LEU A 45 -15.30 -16.78 -26.17
C LEU A 45 -14.77 -16.53 -24.75
N TYR A 46 -13.46 -16.51 -24.60
CA TYR A 46 -12.81 -16.23 -23.29
C TYR A 46 -13.07 -14.79 -22.81
N ALA A 47 -12.95 -13.80 -23.69
CA ALA A 47 -13.25 -12.40 -23.36
C ALA A 47 -14.70 -12.23 -22.86
N LYS A 48 -15.65 -12.90 -23.52
CA LYS A 48 -17.06 -12.92 -23.07
C LYS A 48 -17.18 -13.56 -21.69
N TRP A 49 -16.53 -14.70 -21.46
CA TRP A 49 -16.53 -15.38 -20.17
C TRP A 49 -15.92 -14.52 -19.07
N LEU A 50 -14.80 -13.83 -19.31
CA LEU A 50 -14.23 -12.86 -18.36
C LEU A 50 -15.22 -11.76 -18.00
N LYS A 51 -15.90 -11.19 -19.00
CA LYS A 51 -16.89 -10.14 -18.79
C LYS A 51 -18.07 -10.60 -17.93
N GLU A 52 -18.52 -11.84 -18.11
CA GLU A 52 -19.59 -12.45 -17.30
C GLU A 52 -19.16 -12.68 -15.83
N HIS A 53 -17.83 -12.73 -15.56
CA HIS A 53 -17.25 -12.92 -14.22
C HIS A 53 -16.57 -11.65 -13.67
N GLU A 54 -16.80 -10.50 -14.29
CA GLU A 54 -16.22 -9.23 -13.81
C GLU A 54 -16.56 -8.98 -12.33
N GLY A 55 -15.56 -8.62 -11.53
CA GLY A 55 -15.69 -8.43 -10.08
C GLY A 55 -15.52 -9.71 -9.25
N HIS A 56 -15.32 -10.86 -9.87
CA HIS A 56 -15.08 -12.14 -9.19
C HIS A 56 -13.62 -12.61 -9.29
N TYR A 57 -12.74 -11.77 -9.81
CA TYR A 57 -11.29 -12.04 -9.89
C TYR A 57 -10.49 -10.76 -9.76
N ASP A 58 -9.30 -10.85 -9.15
CA ASP A 58 -8.42 -9.72 -8.87
C ASP A 58 -7.30 -9.56 -9.91
N GLY A 59 -6.99 -10.62 -10.64
CA GLY A 59 -5.97 -10.65 -11.68
C GLY A 59 -6.12 -11.86 -12.59
N VAL A 60 -5.39 -11.86 -13.70
CA VAL A 60 -5.38 -12.96 -14.67
C VAL A 60 -3.97 -13.52 -14.79
N ILE A 61 -3.82 -14.84 -14.77
CA ILE A 61 -2.57 -15.53 -15.09
C ILE A 61 -2.67 -16.04 -16.53
N PHE A 62 -1.87 -15.45 -17.42
CA PHE A 62 -1.68 -15.90 -18.79
C PHE A 62 -0.52 -16.88 -18.82
N SER A 63 -0.82 -18.17 -19.06
CA SER A 63 0.17 -19.24 -19.09
C SER A 63 0.42 -19.73 -20.52
N MET A 64 1.69 -19.77 -20.92
CA MET A 64 2.13 -20.31 -22.20
C MET A 64 2.88 -21.62 -22.01
N PRO A 65 2.22 -22.76 -22.21
CA PRO A 65 2.89 -24.07 -22.20
C PRO A 65 3.72 -24.34 -23.44
N ILE A 66 3.42 -23.64 -24.53
CA ILE A 66 4.08 -23.72 -25.85
C ILE A 66 4.05 -22.34 -26.50
N PHE A 67 4.65 -22.18 -27.70
CA PHE A 67 4.47 -20.97 -28.51
C PHE A 67 2.97 -20.70 -28.74
N ALA A 68 2.50 -19.49 -28.44
CA ALA A 68 1.08 -19.11 -28.48
C ALA A 68 0.72 -18.37 -29.78
N ASP A 69 -0.54 -18.47 -30.22
CA ASP A 69 -1.12 -17.58 -31.22
C ASP A 69 -1.45 -16.23 -30.59
N GLU A 70 -0.87 -15.17 -31.11
CA GLU A 70 -1.00 -13.81 -30.62
C GLU A 70 -2.43 -13.28 -30.73
N ASN A 71 -3.16 -13.65 -31.83
CA ASN A 71 -4.54 -13.20 -32.06
C ASN A 71 -5.51 -13.74 -31.01
N GLY A 72 -5.35 -15.00 -30.63
CA GLY A 72 -6.13 -15.59 -29.55
C GLY A 72 -5.87 -14.90 -28.23
N ALA A 73 -4.59 -14.69 -27.88
CA ALA A 73 -4.16 -14.09 -26.64
C ALA A 73 -4.66 -12.65 -26.48
N ILE A 74 -4.41 -11.76 -27.46
CA ILE A 74 -4.83 -10.36 -27.37
C ILE A 74 -6.35 -10.20 -27.38
N THR A 75 -7.05 -10.99 -28.22
CA THR A 75 -8.53 -10.94 -28.26
C THR A 75 -9.15 -11.37 -26.93
N ALA A 76 -8.51 -12.32 -26.23
CA ALA A 76 -8.98 -12.78 -24.92
C ALA A 76 -8.82 -11.73 -23.81
N LEU A 77 -7.75 -10.92 -23.82
CA LEU A 77 -7.30 -10.18 -22.66
C LEU A 77 -7.18 -8.65 -22.84
N GLN A 78 -7.42 -8.10 -24.06
CA GLN A 78 -7.29 -6.65 -24.28
C GLN A 78 -8.19 -5.80 -23.35
N ASP A 79 -9.31 -6.33 -22.90
CA ASP A 79 -10.28 -5.65 -22.04
C ASP A 79 -10.38 -6.31 -20.65
N ALA A 80 -9.33 -6.99 -20.18
CA ALA A 80 -9.35 -7.72 -18.91
C ALA A 80 -9.61 -6.81 -17.68
N GLY A 81 -9.17 -5.54 -17.73
CA GLY A 81 -9.45 -4.54 -16.70
C GLY A 81 -8.70 -4.72 -15.37
N VAL A 82 -7.99 -5.82 -15.19
CA VAL A 82 -7.20 -6.19 -14.00
C VAL A 82 -5.77 -6.52 -14.38
N PRO A 83 -4.82 -6.63 -13.43
CA PRO A 83 -3.45 -7.06 -13.72
C PRO A 83 -3.37 -8.42 -14.41
N ILE A 84 -2.40 -8.57 -15.31
CA ILE A 84 -2.17 -9.80 -16.06
C ILE A 84 -0.74 -10.26 -15.80
N LEU A 85 -0.55 -11.46 -15.23
CA LEU A 85 0.77 -12.10 -15.08
C LEU A 85 1.10 -12.94 -16.29
N MET A 86 2.21 -12.65 -16.96
CA MET A 86 2.72 -13.43 -18.09
C MET A 86 3.67 -14.53 -17.61
N GLN A 87 3.22 -15.79 -17.64
CA GLN A 87 4.03 -16.97 -17.34
C GLN A 87 4.28 -17.77 -18.62
N ALA A 88 5.47 -18.35 -18.77
CA ALA A 88 5.80 -19.29 -19.83
C ALA A 88 6.61 -20.47 -19.28
N TYR A 89 6.41 -21.65 -19.86
CA TYR A 89 7.10 -22.88 -19.46
C TYR A 89 8.55 -22.90 -19.96
N PRO A 90 9.51 -23.40 -19.18
CA PRO A 90 10.86 -23.70 -19.65
C PRO A 90 10.86 -24.92 -20.55
N ASP A 91 11.78 -24.95 -21.50
CA ASP A 91 12.12 -26.18 -22.23
C ASP A 91 12.91 -27.13 -21.32
N GLU A 92 12.67 -28.44 -21.48
CA GLU A 92 13.37 -29.46 -20.72
C GLU A 92 14.70 -29.84 -21.42
N ILE A 93 15.78 -29.95 -20.64
CA ILE A 93 17.07 -30.44 -21.15
C ILE A 93 16.89 -31.83 -21.73
N GLY A 94 17.36 -32.02 -22.97
CA GLY A 94 17.22 -33.27 -23.72
C GLY A 94 15.92 -33.40 -24.53
N LYS A 95 15.02 -32.39 -24.45
CA LYS A 95 13.78 -32.29 -25.23
C LYS A 95 13.70 -30.96 -26.05
N MET A 96 14.83 -30.48 -26.50
CA MET A 96 14.92 -29.19 -27.24
C MET A 96 14.98 -29.38 -28.78
N ASP A 97 14.78 -30.60 -29.28
CA ASP A 97 14.67 -30.86 -30.70
C ASP A 97 13.32 -30.38 -31.26
N PHE A 98 13.21 -30.31 -32.57
CA PHE A 98 12.04 -29.77 -33.26
C PHE A 98 10.71 -30.45 -32.88
N ALA A 99 10.73 -31.71 -32.51
CA ALA A 99 9.51 -32.45 -32.16
C ALA A 99 9.04 -32.25 -30.72
N HIS A 100 9.95 -31.91 -29.81
CA HIS A 100 9.68 -31.89 -28.35
C HIS A 100 9.78 -30.51 -27.71
N ARG A 101 10.47 -29.54 -28.33
CA ARG A 101 10.61 -28.20 -27.76
C ARG A 101 9.28 -27.49 -27.62
N ARG A 102 9.16 -26.68 -26.59
CA ARG A 102 7.97 -25.87 -26.31
C ARG A 102 7.95 -24.53 -27.05
N ASP A 103 9.11 -23.93 -27.29
CA ASP A 103 9.29 -22.57 -27.83
C ASP A 103 8.55 -21.46 -27.04
N ALA A 104 8.12 -21.74 -25.84
CA ALA A 104 7.40 -20.77 -25.00
C ALA A 104 8.27 -19.58 -24.59
N TYR A 105 9.59 -19.77 -24.50
CA TYR A 105 10.55 -18.69 -24.24
C TYR A 105 10.46 -17.60 -25.32
N CYS A 106 10.48 -17.99 -26.59
CA CYS A 106 10.32 -17.11 -27.75
C CYS A 106 8.89 -16.55 -27.81
N GLY A 107 7.89 -17.41 -27.63
CA GLY A 107 6.49 -17.05 -27.66
C GLY A 107 6.10 -15.95 -26.65
N LYS A 108 6.74 -15.93 -25.47
CA LYS A 108 6.50 -14.87 -24.49
C LYS A 108 6.89 -13.48 -25.01
N PHE A 109 8.02 -13.36 -25.73
CA PHE A 109 8.38 -12.09 -26.36
C PHE A 109 7.39 -11.68 -27.44
N SER A 110 6.95 -12.63 -28.28
CA SER A 110 5.97 -12.38 -29.32
C SER A 110 4.66 -11.83 -28.74
N VAL A 111 4.09 -12.51 -27.77
CA VAL A 111 2.83 -12.07 -27.14
C VAL A 111 2.98 -10.73 -26.40
N THR A 112 4.05 -10.55 -25.64
CA THR A 112 4.27 -9.29 -24.91
C THR A 112 4.49 -8.09 -25.83
N ASP A 113 5.09 -8.29 -27.01
CA ASP A 113 5.18 -7.25 -28.03
C ASP A 113 3.79 -6.82 -28.52
N VAL A 114 2.91 -7.77 -28.85
CA VAL A 114 1.54 -7.48 -29.27
C VAL A 114 0.74 -6.79 -28.18
N PHE A 115 0.85 -7.23 -26.92
CA PHE A 115 0.19 -6.55 -25.79
C PHE A 115 0.66 -5.10 -25.65
N THR A 116 1.96 -4.85 -25.87
CA THR A 116 2.51 -3.48 -25.86
C THR A 116 1.93 -2.64 -27.01
N GLN A 117 1.82 -3.19 -28.23
CA GLN A 117 1.22 -2.50 -29.37
C GLN A 117 -0.24 -2.13 -29.13
N TYR A 118 -1.00 -2.96 -28.43
CA TYR A 118 -2.39 -2.71 -28.05
C TYR A 118 -2.54 -1.90 -26.76
N GLN A 119 -1.43 -1.50 -26.14
CA GLN A 119 -1.40 -0.75 -24.87
C GLN A 119 -2.10 -1.48 -23.71
N VAL A 120 -2.08 -2.80 -23.72
CA VAL A 120 -2.59 -3.64 -22.64
C VAL A 120 -1.49 -3.81 -21.60
N PRO A 121 -1.69 -3.37 -20.36
CA PRO A 121 -0.69 -3.52 -19.31
C PRO A 121 -0.57 -4.99 -18.86
N PHE A 122 0.65 -5.43 -18.61
CA PHE A 122 0.94 -6.77 -18.12
C PHE A 122 2.18 -6.77 -17.23
N THR A 123 2.29 -7.78 -16.39
CA THR A 123 3.43 -8.01 -15.49
C THR A 123 4.28 -9.17 -15.99
N VAL A 124 5.60 -8.96 -16.05
CA VAL A 124 6.61 -9.99 -16.27
C VAL A 124 7.51 -10.11 -15.05
N MET A 125 7.80 -11.32 -14.63
CA MET A 125 8.63 -11.60 -13.46
C MET A 125 9.83 -12.48 -13.80
N LYS A 126 10.80 -12.51 -12.89
CA LYS A 126 11.98 -13.39 -12.97
C LYS A 126 11.67 -14.75 -12.36
N PRO A 127 12.21 -15.84 -12.95
CA PRO A 127 12.90 -15.90 -14.25
C PRO A 127 11.94 -15.74 -15.45
N HIS A 128 12.45 -15.46 -16.64
CA HIS A 128 11.65 -15.23 -17.86
C HIS A 128 10.69 -16.39 -18.17
N VAL A 129 11.19 -17.62 -18.05
CA VAL A 129 10.39 -18.86 -18.09
C VAL A 129 10.48 -19.55 -16.75
N VAL A 130 9.37 -20.10 -16.27
CA VAL A 130 9.26 -20.69 -14.93
C VAL A 130 8.20 -21.78 -14.93
N HIS A 131 8.51 -22.94 -14.33
CA HIS A 131 7.52 -23.99 -14.18
C HIS A 131 6.53 -23.62 -13.04
N PRO A 132 5.20 -23.74 -13.25
CA PRO A 132 4.21 -23.35 -12.24
C PRO A 132 4.40 -23.98 -10.86
N LEU A 133 4.87 -25.23 -10.79
CA LEU A 133 5.10 -25.95 -9.53
C LEU A 133 6.48 -25.69 -8.91
N SER A 134 7.21 -24.64 -9.34
CA SER A 134 8.50 -24.29 -8.75
C SER A 134 8.35 -23.27 -7.61
N GLU A 135 9.32 -23.27 -6.68
CA GLU A 135 9.39 -22.25 -5.61
C GLU A 135 9.47 -20.82 -6.15
N ALA A 136 10.18 -20.61 -7.27
CA ALA A 136 10.27 -19.31 -7.92
C ALA A 136 8.90 -18.82 -8.39
N PHE A 137 8.06 -19.70 -8.92
CA PHE A 137 6.70 -19.31 -9.32
C PHE A 137 5.78 -19.11 -8.12
N ALA A 138 5.93 -19.88 -7.05
CA ALA A 138 5.20 -19.64 -5.81
C ALA A 138 5.50 -18.23 -5.23
N GLN A 139 6.75 -17.76 -5.33
CA GLN A 139 7.08 -16.37 -4.98
C GLN A 139 6.46 -15.37 -5.96
N ASN A 140 6.53 -15.63 -7.26
CA ASN A 140 5.89 -14.78 -8.28
C ASN A 140 4.38 -14.63 -8.05
N LEU A 141 3.68 -15.69 -7.62
CA LEU A 141 2.26 -15.63 -7.28
C LEU A 141 1.99 -14.70 -6.08
N LYS A 142 2.82 -14.76 -5.05
CA LYS A 142 2.69 -13.86 -3.88
C LYS A 142 2.90 -12.41 -4.27
N ASP A 143 3.95 -12.13 -5.04
CA ASP A 143 4.25 -10.77 -5.50
C ASP A 143 3.15 -10.26 -6.45
N PHE A 144 2.64 -11.11 -7.33
CA PHE A 144 1.54 -10.76 -8.22
C PHE A 144 0.22 -10.49 -7.46
N ALA A 145 -0.11 -11.31 -6.47
CA ALA A 145 -1.27 -11.06 -5.61
C ALA A 145 -1.15 -9.72 -4.88
N ALA A 146 0.05 -9.35 -4.40
CA ALA A 146 0.30 -8.04 -3.81
C ALA A 146 0.11 -6.91 -4.83
N ILE A 147 0.61 -7.06 -6.07
CA ILE A 147 0.36 -6.11 -7.17
C ILE A 147 -1.14 -5.96 -7.41
N CYS A 148 -1.89 -7.06 -7.49
CA CYS A 148 -3.34 -7.03 -7.67
C CYS A 148 -4.06 -6.27 -6.56
N ARG A 149 -3.71 -6.51 -5.29
CA ARG A 149 -4.28 -5.78 -4.15
C ARG A 149 -4.02 -4.28 -4.26
N VAL A 150 -2.77 -3.88 -4.56
CA VAL A 150 -2.41 -2.46 -4.73
C VAL A 150 -3.20 -1.84 -5.88
N VAL A 151 -3.18 -2.44 -7.05
CA VAL A 151 -3.84 -1.89 -8.25
C VAL A 151 -5.35 -1.77 -8.04
N ASN A 152 -6.01 -2.82 -7.55
CA ASN A 152 -7.45 -2.81 -7.37
C ASN A 152 -7.89 -1.88 -6.23
N GLY A 153 -7.15 -1.85 -5.12
CA GLY A 153 -7.45 -0.97 -3.98
C GLY A 153 -7.15 0.50 -4.23
N MET A 154 -6.24 0.82 -5.18
CA MET A 154 -5.90 2.22 -5.51
C MET A 154 -6.71 2.78 -6.69
N LYS A 155 -7.31 1.96 -7.54
CA LYS A 155 -8.15 2.42 -8.67
C LYS A 155 -9.42 3.18 -8.24
N ARG A 156 -9.91 2.94 -7.03
CA ARG A 156 -11.08 3.58 -6.43
C ARG A 156 -10.79 3.91 -4.97
N PHE A 157 -9.76 4.70 -4.77
CA PHE A 157 -9.29 5.07 -3.44
C PHE A 157 -10.02 6.31 -2.95
N ASN A 158 -10.77 6.18 -1.84
CA ASN A 158 -11.52 7.27 -1.23
C ASN A 158 -10.86 7.70 0.08
N VAL A 159 -10.44 8.96 0.17
CA VAL A 159 -9.66 9.46 1.29
C VAL A 159 -10.26 10.72 1.92
N GLY A 160 -10.49 10.66 3.24
CA GLY A 160 -10.97 11.79 4.03
C GLY A 160 -9.86 12.82 4.30
N CYS A 161 -10.14 14.08 4.01
CA CYS A 161 -9.26 15.22 4.31
C CYS A 161 -9.94 16.09 5.39
N ILE A 162 -9.52 15.96 6.65
CA ILE A 162 -10.20 16.59 7.78
C ILE A 162 -9.44 17.83 8.25
N GLY A 163 -9.95 19.00 7.93
CA GLY A 163 -9.36 20.30 8.19
C GLY A 163 -8.53 20.85 7.02
N ALA A 164 -8.10 22.09 7.12
CA ALA A 164 -7.23 22.72 6.16
C ALA A 164 -5.75 22.49 6.51
N ARG A 165 -4.88 22.48 5.52
CA ARG A 165 -3.42 22.39 5.72
C ARG A 165 -2.95 23.44 6.72
N THR A 166 -2.12 23.04 7.68
CA THR A 166 -1.44 23.96 8.61
C THR A 166 -0.65 24.99 7.82
N THR A 167 -0.79 26.28 8.18
CA THR A 167 -0.23 27.41 7.41
C THR A 167 1.27 27.28 7.19
N ALA A 168 2.04 26.80 8.19
CA ALA A 168 3.48 26.59 8.10
C ALA A 168 3.89 25.45 7.15
N PHE A 169 3.02 24.47 6.93
CA PHE A 169 3.36 23.24 6.20
C PHE A 169 3.02 23.31 4.70
N LYS A 170 3.72 24.18 3.98
CA LYS A 170 3.60 24.22 2.51
C LYS A 170 4.07 22.92 1.84
N THR A 171 4.87 22.14 2.52
CA THR A 171 5.45 20.89 2.04
C THR A 171 4.42 19.79 1.80
N VAL A 172 3.28 19.78 2.52
CA VAL A 172 2.21 18.79 2.37
C VAL A 172 1.12 19.20 1.36
N ARG A 173 1.40 20.16 0.47
CA ARG A 173 0.47 20.50 -0.60
C ARG A 173 0.28 19.33 -1.55
N PHE A 174 -0.93 19.24 -2.08
CA PHE A 174 -1.27 18.29 -3.15
C PHE A 174 -2.17 18.95 -4.19
N ASP A 175 -2.21 18.39 -5.38
CA ASP A 175 -3.09 18.75 -6.47
C ASP A 175 -4.24 17.74 -6.54
N GLU A 176 -5.39 18.14 -6.03
CA GLU A 176 -6.59 17.29 -5.97
C GLU A 176 -7.05 16.83 -7.36
N ILE A 177 -6.91 17.69 -8.38
CA ILE A 177 -7.26 17.33 -9.75
C ILE A 177 -6.30 16.26 -10.31
N ALA A 178 -5.01 16.32 -9.95
CA ALA A 178 -4.07 15.29 -10.32
C ALA A 178 -4.44 13.95 -9.65
N LEU A 179 -4.85 13.97 -8.38
CA LEU A 179 -5.32 12.78 -7.67
C LEU A 179 -6.56 12.17 -8.33
N GLN A 180 -7.56 13.00 -8.64
CA GLN A 180 -8.80 12.58 -9.30
C GLN A 180 -8.57 11.87 -10.65
N LYS A 181 -7.60 12.32 -11.44
CA LYS A 181 -7.22 11.68 -12.71
C LYS A 181 -6.70 10.24 -12.53
N HIS A 182 -6.19 9.91 -11.36
CA HIS A 182 -5.67 8.60 -11.00
C HIS A 182 -6.64 7.76 -10.14
N GLY A 183 -7.94 8.16 -10.08
CA GLY A 183 -8.98 7.42 -9.36
C GLY A 183 -8.98 7.65 -7.85
N ILE A 184 -8.23 8.66 -7.35
CA ILE A 184 -8.19 9.02 -5.95
C ILE A 184 -9.20 10.15 -5.70
N ASN A 185 -10.25 9.84 -4.95
CA ASN A 185 -11.27 10.80 -4.53
C ASN A 185 -10.93 11.38 -3.17
N VAL A 186 -11.07 12.69 -3.00
CA VAL A 186 -10.81 13.39 -1.74
C VAL A 186 -12.11 13.93 -1.17
N GLU A 187 -12.54 13.39 -0.03
CA GLU A 187 -13.67 13.90 0.73
C GLU A 187 -13.19 14.91 1.78
N SER A 188 -13.54 16.18 1.59
CA SER A 188 -13.06 17.28 2.44
C SER A 188 -14.06 17.62 3.54
N PHE A 189 -13.61 17.58 4.79
CA PHE A 189 -14.38 17.94 5.99
C PHE A 189 -13.74 19.15 6.67
N ASP A 190 -14.56 20.10 7.13
CA ASP A 190 -14.07 21.20 7.93
C ASP A 190 -13.77 20.75 9.37
N LEU A 191 -12.68 21.21 9.94
CA LEU A 191 -12.32 20.88 11.33
C LEU A 191 -13.38 21.36 12.34
N SER A 192 -14.08 22.46 12.04
CA SER A 192 -15.18 22.95 12.86
C SER A 192 -16.39 22.00 12.88
N GLU A 193 -16.63 21.28 11.78
CA GLU A 193 -17.66 20.24 11.73
C GLU A 193 -17.30 19.06 12.65
N LEU A 194 -16.05 18.58 12.59
CA LEU A 194 -15.55 17.57 13.52
C LEU A 194 -15.75 18.03 14.97
N MET A 195 -15.32 19.23 15.30
CA MET A 195 -15.43 19.79 16.65
C MET A 195 -16.90 19.91 17.12
N TYR A 196 -17.78 20.34 16.22
CA TYR A 196 -19.22 20.40 16.49
C TYR A 196 -19.80 19.01 16.79
N LYS A 197 -19.57 18.02 15.93
CA LYS A 197 -20.03 16.65 16.12
C LYS A 197 -19.52 16.03 17.42
N VAL A 198 -18.24 16.25 17.74
CA VAL A 198 -17.64 15.82 19.01
C VAL A 198 -18.32 16.47 20.20
N GLY A 199 -18.63 17.78 20.12
CA GLY A 199 -19.34 18.51 21.17
C GLY A 199 -20.79 18.05 21.40
N GLN A 200 -21.42 17.38 20.42
CA GLN A 200 -22.77 16.81 20.56
C GLN A 200 -22.79 15.43 21.26
N LYS A 201 -21.63 14.76 21.37
CA LYS A 201 -21.53 13.45 22.04
C LYS A 201 -21.60 13.63 23.55
N ALA A 202 -22.52 12.97 24.23
CA ALA A 202 -22.56 12.92 25.68
C ALA A 202 -21.39 12.11 26.27
N ASP A 203 -20.98 12.40 27.48
CA ASP A 203 -19.88 11.67 28.15
C ASP A 203 -20.27 10.21 28.45
N ASP A 204 -21.55 9.97 28.70
CA ASP A 204 -22.14 8.64 28.97
C ASP A 204 -22.74 7.96 27.75
N ASP A 205 -22.48 8.49 26.55
CA ASP A 205 -22.88 7.83 25.29
C ASP A 205 -22.27 6.44 25.19
N GLY A 206 -23.11 5.45 24.83
CA GLY A 206 -22.68 4.04 24.77
C GLY A 206 -21.51 3.79 23.80
N ALA A 207 -21.47 4.46 22.65
CA ALA A 207 -20.38 4.35 21.68
C ALA A 207 -19.10 5.00 22.22
N VAL A 208 -19.24 6.14 22.89
CA VAL A 208 -18.08 6.83 23.54
C VAL A 208 -17.48 5.94 24.63
N MET A 209 -18.31 5.39 25.52
CA MET A 209 -17.84 4.52 26.60
C MET A 209 -17.20 3.21 26.07
N ALA A 210 -17.75 2.64 25.01
CA ALA A 210 -17.14 1.49 24.33
C ALA A 210 -15.77 1.86 23.75
N LYS A 211 -15.65 3.03 23.11
CA LYS A 211 -14.38 3.49 22.52
C LYS A 211 -13.33 3.82 23.58
N VAL A 212 -13.71 4.36 24.75
CA VAL A 212 -12.79 4.52 25.90
C VAL A 212 -12.12 3.19 26.21
N LYS A 213 -12.92 2.13 26.35
CA LYS A 213 -12.39 0.79 26.64
C LYS A 213 -11.45 0.30 25.54
N VAL A 214 -11.82 0.46 24.28
CA VAL A 214 -10.96 0.09 23.13
C VAL A 214 -9.60 0.78 23.21
N LEU A 215 -9.58 2.09 23.50
CA LEU A 215 -8.34 2.88 23.59
C LEU A 215 -7.48 2.47 24.77
N GLU A 216 -8.07 2.20 25.96
CA GLU A 216 -7.36 1.71 27.14
C GLU A 216 -6.79 0.28 26.94
N ASP A 217 -7.51 -0.57 26.22
CA ASP A 217 -7.02 -1.90 25.85
C ASP A 217 -5.88 -1.79 24.80
N TYR A 218 -5.96 -0.80 23.91
CA TYR A 218 -4.99 -0.56 22.84
C TYR A 218 -3.61 -0.14 23.36
N THR A 219 -3.54 0.89 24.21
CA THR A 219 -2.28 1.42 24.73
C THR A 219 -2.42 1.91 26.17
N ASP A 220 -1.31 2.35 26.81
CA ASP A 220 -1.34 2.79 28.22
C ASP A 220 -1.89 4.22 28.37
N PHE A 221 -3.10 4.35 28.91
CA PHE A 221 -3.79 5.59 29.22
C PHE A 221 -3.72 6.01 30.70
N THR A 222 -2.92 5.35 31.54
CA THR A 222 -2.92 5.55 32.99
C THR A 222 -2.62 6.99 33.41
N LYS A 223 -1.88 7.74 32.60
CA LYS A 223 -1.50 9.13 32.87
C LYS A 223 -2.48 10.15 32.28
N VAL A 224 -3.40 9.73 31.40
CA VAL A 224 -4.29 10.64 30.67
C VAL A 224 -5.43 11.10 31.58
N PRO A 225 -5.66 12.42 31.75
CA PRO A 225 -6.81 12.92 32.52
C PRO A 225 -8.13 12.43 31.90
N GLU A 226 -9.11 12.13 32.74
CA GLU A 226 -10.39 11.56 32.31
C GLU A 226 -11.11 12.39 31.26
N ALA A 227 -11.11 13.72 31.39
CA ALA A 227 -11.72 14.62 30.42
C ALA A 227 -11.05 14.53 29.02
N ASN A 228 -9.72 14.38 28.97
CA ASN A 228 -8.99 14.23 27.71
C ASN A 228 -9.23 12.85 27.11
N LYS A 229 -9.34 11.80 27.91
CA LYS A 229 -9.68 10.45 27.50
C LYS A 229 -11.07 10.41 26.84
N LEU A 230 -12.08 11.00 27.50
CA LEU A 230 -13.42 11.13 26.93
C LEU A 230 -13.41 11.92 25.61
N THR A 231 -12.66 13.02 25.54
CA THR A 231 -12.53 13.81 24.33
C THR A 231 -11.89 12.98 23.19
N LEU A 232 -10.82 12.25 23.45
CA LEU A 232 -10.19 11.35 22.46
C LEU A 232 -11.18 10.28 21.98
N ALA A 233 -11.95 9.67 22.90
CA ALA A 233 -12.95 8.68 22.56
C ALA A 233 -14.07 9.26 21.66
N LYS A 234 -14.56 10.46 21.98
CA LYS A 234 -15.56 11.17 21.15
C LYS A 234 -15.02 11.50 19.77
N VAL A 235 -13.79 11.99 19.65
CA VAL A 235 -13.14 12.20 18.36
C VAL A 235 -13.08 10.89 17.57
N SER A 236 -12.64 9.81 18.19
CA SER A 236 -12.55 8.49 17.55
C SER A 236 -13.90 7.99 17.05
N VAL A 237 -14.98 8.18 17.83
CA VAL A 237 -16.35 7.82 17.38
C VAL A 237 -16.75 8.63 16.14
N VAL A 238 -16.48 9.93 16.12
CA VAL A 238 -16.81 10.77 14.95
C VAL A 238 -15.96 10.41 13.72
N LEU A 239 -14.69 10.03 13.92
CA LEU A 239 -13.87 9.53 12.82
C LEU A 239 -14.41 8.21 12.25
N ASP A 240 -14.84 7.28 13.10
CA ASP A 240 -15.49 6.04 12.67
C ASP A 240 -16.81 6.31 11.90
N GLU A 241 -17.59 7.29 12.36
CA GLU A 241 -18.82 7.72 11.63
C GLU A 241 -18.49 8.27 10.23
N TYR A 242 -17.44 9.08 10.08
CA TYR A 242 -17.00 9.54 8.75
C TYR A 242 -16.52 8.39 7.86
N ILE A 243 -15.73 7.47 8.41
CA ILE A 243 -15.23 6.30 7.67
C ILE A 243 -16.40 5.47 7.13
N GLU A 244 -17.41 5.21 7.95
CA GLU A 244 -18.58 4.41 7.58
C GLU A 244 -19.50 5.15 6.60
N GLU A 245 -19.87 6.41 6.91
CA GLU A 245 -20.83 7.21 6.12
C GLU A 245 -20.31 7.50 4.70
N TYR A 246 -19.02 7.79 4.59
CA TYR A 246 -18.37 8.18 3.32
C TYR A 246 -17.55 7.05 2.68
N HIS A 247 -17.55 5.84 3.24
CA HIS A 247 -16.79 4.69 2.75
C HIS A 247 -15.30 5.02 2.54
N LEU A 248 -14.67 5.62 3.56
CA LEU A 248 -13.29 6.05 3.45
C LEU A 248 -12.33 4.86 3.59
N ASP A 249 -11.40 4.73 2.64
CA ASP A 249 -10.29 3.77 2.69
C ASP A 249 -9.13 4.28 3.56
N ALA A 250 -9.03 5.60 3.67
CA ALA A 250 -8.01 6.29 4.45
C ALA A 250 -8.49 7.66 4.89
N LEU A 251 -7.77 8.28 5.83
CA LEU A 251 -7.97 9.68 6.17
C LEU A 251 -6.65 10.40 6.46
N THR A 252 -6.69 11.71 6.39
CA THR A 252 -5.64 12.59 6.90
C THR A 252 -6.26 13.70 7.74
N LEU A 253 -5.67 13.99 8.89
CA LEU A 253 -6.26 14.88 9.91
C LEU A 253 -5.30 16.00 10.29
N ARG A 254 -5.80 17.25 10.27
CA ARG A 254 -5.09 18.39 10.83
C ARG A 254 -5.24 18.41 12.35
N CYS A 255 -4.12 18.34 13.09
CA CYS A 255 -4.12 18.58 14.53
C CYS A 255 -3.72 20.02 14.88
N TRP A 256 -2.64 20.54 14.35
CA TRP A 256 -2.02 21.82 14.70
C TRP A 256 -2.81 23.04 14.22
N ASN A 257 -3.16 23.95 15.11
CA ASN A 257 -3.00 23.99 16.60
C ASN A 257 -4.39 23.88 17.27
N GLU A 258 -5.42 23.73 16.47
CA GLU A 258 -6.81 23.89 16.89
C GLU A 258 -7.26 22.78 17.82
N MET A 259 -6.87 21.52 17.55
CA MET A 259 -7.26 20.40 18.40
C MET A 259 -6.60 20.52 19.78
N GLU A 260 -5.32 20.85 19.83
CA GLU A 260 -4.59 21.03 21.09
C GLU A 260 -5.11 22.21 21.88
N THR A 261 -5.46 23.34 21.23
CA THR A 261 -5.92 24.56 21.90
C THR A 261 -7.35 24.45 22.39
N TYR A 262 -8.27 23.98 21.51
CA TYR A 262 -9.71 24.01 21.82
C TYR A 262 -10.24 22.72 22.40
N MET A 263 -9.70 21.58 21.97
CA MET A 263 -10.11 20.26 22.44
C MET A 263 -9.16 19.67 23.48
N ARG A 264 -8.00 20.26 23.67
CA ARG A 264 -6.96 19.84 24.64
C ARG A 264 -6.35 18.46 24.35
N VAL A 265 -6.52 17.96 23.11
CA VAL A 265 -6.02 16.65 22.66
C VAL A 265 -5.30 16.76 21.32
N CYS A 266 -4.38 15.83 21.05
CA CYS A 266 -3.85 15.56 19.73
C CYS A 266 -4.30 14.16 19.28
N PRO A 267 -4.53 13.93 17.98
CA PRO A 267 -5.17 12.70 17.48
C PRO A 267 -4.19 11.53 17.29
N CYS A 268 -2.91 11.67 17.65
CA CYS A 268 -1.85 10.71 17.27
C CYS A 268 -2.19 9.26 17.64
N VAL A 269 -2.70 9.01 18.87
CA VAL A 269 -3.11 7.67 19.32
C VAL A 269 -4.29 7.13 18.52
N LEU A 270 -5.19 8.01 18.07
CA LEU A 270 -6.34 7.61 17.25
C LEU A 270 -5.90 7.20 15.84
N LEU A 271 -4.95 7.95 15.25
CA LEU A 271 -4.35 7.60 13.97
C LEU A 271 -3.53 6.30 14.07
N SER A 272 -2.86 6.08 15.21
CA SER A 272 -2.17 4.84 15.55
C SER A 272 -3.13 3.64 15.54
N GLU A 273 -4.26 3.75 16.23
CA GLU A 273 -5.31 2.72 16.34
C GLU A 273 -5.96 2.43 14.98
N LEU A 274 -6.26 3.46 14.17
CA LEU A 274 -6.80 3.31 12.85
C LEU A 274 -5.83 2.54 11.92
N ASN A 275 -4.54 2.87 11.96
CA ASN A 275 -3.52 2.18 11.16
C ASN A 275 -3.41 0.68 11.53
N ASP A 276 -3.51 0.32 12.80
CA ASP A 276 -3.55 -1.10 13.22
C ASP A 276 -4.83 -1.82 12.76
N ARG A 277 -5.94 -1.09 12.60
CA ARG A 277 -7.18 -1.65 12.03
C ARG A 277 -7.16 -1.77 10.51
N GLY A 278 -6.09 -1.37 9.85
CA GLY A 278 -5.97 -1.36 8.38
C GLY A 278 -6.66 -0.16 7.70
N ILE A 279 -7.16 0.82 8.48
CA ILE A 279 -7.63 2.11 7.97
C ILE A 279 -6.45 3.07 7.98
N VAL A 280 -5.89 3.36 6.83
CA VAL A 280 -4.74 4.24 6.75
C VAL A 280 -5.07 5.64 7.24
N ALA A 281 -4.29 6.12 8.21
CA ALA A 281 -4.48 7.44 8.81
C ALA A 281 -3.14 8.18 8.87
N SER A 282 -3.01 9.26 8.09
CA SER A 282 -1.84 10.13 8.09
C SER A 282 -2.10 11.42 8.87
N CYS A 283 -1.02 12.06 9.33
CA CYS A 283 -1.07 13.32 10.06
C CYS A 283 -0.94 14.54 9.14
N GLU A 284 -1.34 15.73 9.63
CA GLU A 284 -0.99 17.05 9.08
C GLU A 284 -1.52 17.35 7.68
N ILE A 285 -2.59 16.64 7.25
CA ILE A 285 -3.14 16.74 5.89
C ILE A 285 -2.12 16.27 4.84
N ASP A 286 -1.25 15.31 5.18
CA ASP A 286 -0.34 14.75 4.20
C ASP A 286 -1.02 13.64 3.37
N MET A 287 -1.76 14.09 2.37
CA MET A 287 -2.45 13.26 1.39
C MET A 287 -1.50 12.31 0.64
N CYS A 288 -0.31 12.81 0.29
CA CYS A 288 0.68 12.01 -0.44
C CYS A 288 1.23 10.85 0.39
N SER A 289 1.41 11.07 1.70
CA SER A 289 1.76 9.97 2.60
C SER A 289 0.60 8.98 2.77
N ALA A 290 -0.65 9.43 2.84
CA ALA A 290 -1.81 8.52 2.88
C ALA A 290 -1.85 7.59 1.64
N ILE A 291 -1.54 8.11 0.44
CA ILE A 291 -1.46 7.34 -0.81
C ILE A 291 -0.42 6.23 -0.71
N THR A 292 0.81 6.57 -0.33
CA THR A 292 1.90 5.58 -0.25
C THR A 292 1.75 4.62 0.92
N MET A 293 1.21 5.07 2.06
CA MET A 293 0.83 4.19 3.17
C MET A 293 -0.24 3.17 2.75
N ARG A 294 -1.28 3.62 2.02
CA ARG A 294 -2.34 2.72 1.52
C ARG A 294 -1.78 1.66 0.58
N ALA A 295 -0.94 2.06 -0.37
CA ALA A 295 -0.31 1.13 -1.30
C ALA A 295 0.54 0.08 -0.56
N MET A 296 1.34 0.49 0.45
CA MET A 296 2.14 -0.43 1.25
C MET A 296 1.28 -1.34 2.14
N ASN A 297 0.23 -0.80 2.77
CA ASN A 297 -0.73 -1.61 3.53
C ASN A 297 -1.40 -2.68 2.66
N LEU A 298 -1.83 -2.33 1.44
CA LEU A 298 -2.40 -3.28 0.48
C LEU A 298 -1.38 -4.33 0.01
N ALA A 299 -0.12 -3.94 -0.18
CA ALA A 299 0.93 -4.86 -0.61
C ALA A 299 1.29 -5.87 0.47
N SER A 300 1.50 -5.43 1.70
CA SER A 300 1.98 -6.25 2.82
C SER A 300 0.88 -6.85 3.68
N GLU A 301 -0.34 -6.29 3.66
CA GLU A 301 -1.44 -6.58 4.61
C GLU A 301 -1.07 -6.27 6.08
N GLU A 302 -0.03 -5.45 6.27
CA GLU A 302 0.49 -5.00 7.56
C GLU A 302 0.28 -3.48 7.71
N PRO A 303 0.31 -2.94 8.94
CA PRO A 303 0.25 -1.51 9.15
C PRO A 303 1.39 -0.75 8.45
N ALA A 304 1.08 0.47 7.99
CA ALA A 304 2.06 1.43 7.50
C ALA A 304 2.11 2.66 8.41
N ALA A 305 3.18 3.42 8.35
CA ALA A 305 3.35 4.64 9.13
C ALA A 305 3.90 5.78 8.29
N VAL A 306 3.54 7.02 8.63
CA VAL A 306 4.21 8.23 8.17
C VAL A 306 5.23 8.66 9.22
N LEU A 307 6.46 8.93 8.80
CA LEU A 307 7.56 9.32 9.67
C LEU A 307 8.36 10.48 9.06
N ASP A 308 8.96 11.29 9.92
CA ASP A 308 9.92 12.33 9.53
C ASP A 308 11.30 11.74 9.27
N TRP A 309 12.01 12.26 8.27
CA TRP A 309 13.46 12.21 8.18
C TRP A 309 14.04 13.08 9.31
N ASN A 310 14.14 12.53 10.53
CA ASN A 310 14.29 13.35 11.73
C ASN A 310 15.74 13.66 12.10
N ASN A 311 16.55 12.63 12.40
CA ASN A 311 17.94 12.84 12.86
C ASN A 311 18.91 11.88 12.18
N ASN A 312 20.15 12.35 11.97
CA ASN A 312 21.26 11.45 11.75
C ASN A 312 21.46 10.52 12.95
N TYR A 313 22.02 9.35 12.73
CA TYR A 313 22.38 8.40 13.79
C TYR A 313 23.90 8.41 14.01
N GLY A 314 24.37 9.33 14.82
CA GLY A 314 25.80 9.56 15.02
C GLY A 314 26.52 9.83 13.69
N ASP A 315 27.63 9.13 13.46
CA ASP A 315 28.43 9.21 12.24
C ASP A 315 28.15 8.06 11.25
N GLU A 316 27.08 7.29 11.46
CA GLU A 316 26.72 6.16 10.59
C GLU A 316 26.00 6.65 9.34
N GLU A 317 26.70 6.64 8.20
CA GLU A 317 26.24 7.22 6.94
C GLU A 317 24.97 6.57 6.36
N ASN A 318 24.70 5.29 6.69
CA ASN A 318 23.55 4.54 6.19
C ASN A 318 22.40 4.42 7.21
N LYS A 319 22.51 5.06 8.37
CA LYS A 319 21.45 5.04 9.38
C LYS A 319 20.87 6.42 9.65
N VAL A 320 19.58 6.43 9.94
CA VAL A 320 18.79 7.61 10.24
C VAL A 320 17.78 7.28 11.32
N ILE A 321 17.43 8.24 12.18
CA ILE A 321 16.27 8.11 13.05
C ILE A 321 15.07 8.62 12.27
N LEU A 322 14.12 7.72 12.00
CA LEU A 322 12.79 8.07 11.52
C LEU A 322 11.86 8.18 12.72
N PHE A 323 11.01 9.21 12.73
CA PHE A 323 10.24 9.62 13.91
C PHE A 323 8.90 10.23 13.53
N HIS A 324 7.90 10.10 14.40
CA HIS A 324 6.75 11.00 14.44
C HIS A 324 6.22 11.14 15.86
N CYS A 325 5.39 12.14 16.13
CA CYS A 325 4.89 12.41 17.49
C CYS A 325 3.94 11.34 18.06
N GLY A 326 3.48 10.35 17.26
CA GLY A 326 2.76 9.20 17.80
C GLY A 326 1.70 8.52 16.93
N PRO A 327 1.54 8.82 15.61
CA PRO A 327 0.55 8.12 14.77
C PRO A 327 1.03 6.74 14.29
N VAL A 328 2.01 6.15 14.95
CA VAL A 328 2.59 4.85 14.60
C VAL A 328 1.75 3.72 15.20
N ALA A 329 1.36 2.77 14.40
CA ALA A 329 0.61 1.59 14.80
C ALA A 329 1.34 0.79 15.88
N GLN A 330 0.61 0.30 16.88
CA GLN A 330 1.16 -0.50 17.99
C GLN A 330 1.83 -1.77 17.47
N GLY A 331 1.29 -2.35 16.38
CA GLY A 331 1.88 -3.49 15.69
C GLY A 331 3.31 -3.27 15.19
N LEU A 332 3.75 -2.03 15.00
CA LEU A 332 5.11 -1.67 14.60
C LEU A 332 6.05 -1.37 15.78
N MET A 333 5.56 -1.39 17.02
CA MET A 333 6.33 -1.05 18.20
C MET A 333 6.98 -2.26 18.89
N THR A 334 8.02 -2.00 19.66
CA THR A 334 8.72 -3.02 20.47
C THR A 334 7.90 -3.50 21.67
N ALA A 335 7.05 -2.62 22.20
CA ALA A 335 6.19 -2.87 23.36
C ALA A 335 4.95 -1.97 23.29
N LYS A 336 4.00 -2.20 24.17
CA LYS A 336 2.83 -1.35 24.31
C LYS A 336 3.26 0.11 24.57
N GLY A 337 2.74 1.04 23.77
CA GLY A 337 3.03 2.47 23.90
C GLY A 337 2.43 3.08 25.17
N THR A 338 2.75 4.34 25.41
CA THR A 338 2.17 5.14 26.50
C THR A 338 1.63 6.45 25.94
N VAL A 339 0.38 6.78 26.27
CA VAL A 339 -0.20 8.06 25.86
C VAL A 339 0.34 9.18 26.74
N THR A 340 0.93 10.16 26.09
CA THR A 340 1.53 11.33 26.73
C THR A 340 0.99 12.63 26.18
N GLU A 341 1.33 13.72 26.83
CA GLU A 341 1.08 15.08 26.39
C GLU A 341 2.11 15.50 25.34
N HIS A 342 1.67 16.14 24.26
CA HIS A 342 2.55 16.61 23.20
C HIS A 342 3.51 17.69 23.71
N LYS A 343 4.80 17.38 23.81
CA LYS A 343 5.80 18.22 24.49
C LYS A 343 5.92 19.66 23.96
N MET A 344 5.68 19.87 22.65
CA MET A 344 5.75 21.21 22.06
C MET A 344 4.60 22.12 22.53
N PHE A 345 3.39 21.58 22.69
CA PHE A 345 2.23 22.35 23.16
C PHE A 345 2.25 22.49 24.66
N ALA A 346 2.51 21.42 25.38
CA ALA A 346 2.59 21.39 26.84
C ALA A 346 3.62 22.38 27.41
N LYS A 347 4.68 22.69 26.68
CA LYS A 347 5.69 23.67 27.08
C LYS A 347 5.09 25.06 27.35
N ASN A 348 4.11 25.48 26.56
CA ASN A 348 3.51 26.82 26.64
C ASN A 348 2.15 26.80 27.30
N ASP A 349 1.44 25.68 27.24
CA ASP A 349 0.09 25.50 27.81
C ASP A 349 -0.03 24.06 28.37
N PRO A 350 0.41 23.83 29.62
CA PRO A 350 0.33 22.53 30.27
C PRO A 350 -1.10 21.97 30.27
N GLY A 351 -1.25 20.68 29.99
CA GLY A 351 -2.54 20.02 29.85
C GLY A 351 -3.15 20.12 28.47
N SER A 352 -2.47 20.78 27.51
CA SER A 352 -2.88 20.77 26.09
C SER A 352 -2.22 19.64 25.33
N GLY A 353 -2.95 19.03 24.37
CA GLY A 353 -2.39 18.07 23.44
C GLY A 353 -2.12 16.68 24.02
N TRP A 354 -2.97 16.15 24.88
CA TRP A 354 -2.97 14.74 25.28
C TRP A 354 -3.37 13.85 24.12
N GLY A 355 -2.57 12.81 23.83
CA GLY A 355 -2.89 11.86 22.78
C GLY A 355 -1.70 11.37 21.94
N CYS A 356 -0.45 11.80 22.24
CA CYS A 356 0.74 11.20 21.64
C CYS A 356 0.90 9.75 22.11
N ASN A 357 1.07 8.79 21.20
CA ASN A 357 1.37 7.41 21.56
C ASN A 357 2.88 7.19 21.48
N GLU A 358 3.57 7.41 22.61
CA GLU A 358 5.03 7.27 22.67
C GLU A 358 5.46 5.81 22.70
N GLY A 359 6.49 5.48 21.92
CA GLY A 359 7.04 4.12 21.82
C GLY A 359 8.33 4.07 21.03
N ARG A 360 8.78 2.85 20.76
CA ARG A 360 9.96 2.59 19.91
C ARG A 360 9.57 1.62 18.83
N ILE A 361 9.97 1.91 17.60
CA ILE A 361 9.73 1.06 16.45
C ILE A 361 10.63 -0.17 16.56
N LYS A 362 10.05 -1.37 16.40
CA LYS A 362 10.78 -2.65 16.42
C LYS A 362 11.60 -2.85 15.16
N ALA A 363 12.52 -3.80 15.18
CA ALA A 363 13.28 -4.20 14.00
C ALA A 363 12.43 -5.02 13.03
N PHE A 364 12.44 -4.65 11.74
CA PHE A 364 11.81 -5.39 10.65
C PHE A 364 12.37 -4.97 9.28
N PRO A 365 12.33 -5.85 8.26
CA PRO A 365 12.54 -5.44 6.88
C PRO A 365 11.49 -4.43 6.47
N ALA A 366 11.89 -3.33 5.85
CA ALA A 366 11.00 -2.23 5.54
C ALA A 366 11.15 -1.75 4.09
N THR A 367 10.12 -1.13 3.58
CA THR A 367 10.17 -0.29 2.39
C THR A 367 9.80 1.13 2.78
N ILE A 368 10.59 2.09 2.35
CA ILE A 368 10.27 3.52 2.43
C ILE A 368 9.73 4.01 1.11
N SER A 369 8.75 4.90 1.15
CA SER A 369 8.15 5.50 -0.06
C SER A 369 7.52 6.84 0.28
N ASN A 370 7.46 7.73 -0.68
CA ASN A 370 6.55 8.87 -0.65
C ASN A 370 6.24 9.32 -2.07
N CYS A 371 5.22 10.15 -2.22
CA CYS A 371 4.90 10.77 -3.49
C CYS A 371 4.72 12.28 -3.36
N GLN A 372 4.66 12.94 -4.50
CA GLN A 372 4.27 14.34 -4.63
C GLN A 372 3.39 14.50 -5.87
N THR A 373 2.54 15.51 -5.86
CA THR A 373 1.81 15.94 -7.05
C THR A 373 2.52 17.13 -7.68
N LYS A 374 2.80 17.05 -8.97
CA LYS A 374 3.46 18.09 -9.72
C LYS A 374 3.03 18.07 -11.18
N ASP A 375 2.68 19.22 -11.73
CA ASP A 375 2.31 19.37 -13.14
C ASP A 375 1.17 18.41 -13.58
N GLY A 376 0.19 18.17 -12.67
CA GLY A 376 -0.96 17.29 -12.92
C GLY A 376 -0.65 15.80 -12.87
N LYS A 377 0.50 15.39 -12.32
CA LYS A 377 0.97 14.01 -12.19
C LYS A 377 1.23 13.65 -10.74
N ILE A 378 1.20 12.35 -10.44
CA ILE A 378 1.72 11.78 -9.20
C ILE A 378 3.12 11.24 -9.49
N ILE A 379 4.11 11.73 -8.74
CA ILE A 379 5.51 11.33 -8.85
C ILE A 379 5.89 10.61 -7.57
N VAL A 380 6.38 9.37 -7.67
CA VAL A 380 6.60 8.47 -6.53
C VAL A 380 8.01 7.87 -6.54
N TYR A 381 8.54 7.60 -5.37
CA TYR A 381 9.74 6.78 -5.16
C TYR A 381 9.44 5.68 -4.14
N ALA A 382 10.20 4.60 -4.19
CA ALA A 382 10.36 3.66 -3.09
C ALA A 382 11.79 3.13 -3.04
N SER A 383 12.22 2.69 -1.87
CA SER A 383 13.50 2.03 -1.66
C SER A 383 13.41 1.03 -0.51
N GLU A 384 14.20 -0.03 -0.60
CA GLU A 384 14.33 -1.00 0.48
C GLU A 384 15.08 -0.40 1.66
N ALA A 385 14.67 -0.79 2.86
CA ALA A 385 15.21 -0.33 4.12
C ALA A 385 15.07 -1.43 5.19
N ARG A 386 15.56 -1.17 6.39
CA ARG A 386 15.39 -2.05 7.55
C ARG A 386 15.40 -1.23 8.84
N PHE A 387 14.38 -1.37 9.66
CA PHE A 387 14.50 -0.94 11.05
C PHE A 387 15.38 -1.92 11.81
N THR A 388 16.20 -1.37 12.70
CA THR A 388 17.20 -2.11 13.50
C THR A 388 16.83 -2.07 14.99
N ASP A 389 17.49 -2.90 15.80
CA ASP A 389 17.36 -2.87 17.25
C ASP A 389 18.31 -1.85 17.93
N ASP A 390 18.91 -0.94 17.14
CA ASP A 390 19.77 0.11 17.66
C ASP A 390 18.98 1.03 18.59
N SER A 391 19.59 1.43 19.70
CA SER A 391 18.92 2.23 20.73
C SER A 391 18.83 3.70 20.34
N ILE A 392 17.72 4.33 20.69
CA ILE A 392 17.55 5.78 20.69
C ILE A 392 17.57 6.25 22.14
N GLU A 393 18.06 7.48 22.39
CA GLU A 393 18.08 8.08 23.72
C GLU A 393 16.74 7.97 24.43
N GLU A 394 16.74 7.63 25.71
CA GLU A 394 15.52 7.47 26.51
C GLU A 394 14.66 8.75 26.52
N ALA A 395 15.31 9.91 26.53
CA ALA A 395 14.65 11.22 26.52
C ALA A 395 13.99 11.60 25.16
N PHE A 396 14.21 10.80 24.12
CA PHE A 396 13.60 11.02 22.80
C PHE A 396 12.08 10.80 22.91
N PHE A 397 11.29 11.84 22.65
CA PHE A 397 9.83 11.77 22.76
C PHE A 397 9.18 11.18 21.49
N GLY A 398 7.89 10.86 21.58
CA GLY A 398 7.11 10.33 20.44
C GLY A 398 7.48 8.90 20.11
N CYS A 399 7.27 8.54 18.85
CA CYS A 399 7.58 7.21 18.34
C CYS A 399 8.68 7.27 17.30
N GLY A 400 9.81 6.62 17.55
CA GLY A 400 10.96 6.62 16.66
C GLY A 400 11.68 5.28 16.60
N GLY A 401 12.46 5.09 15.56
CA GLY A 401 13.32 3.93 15.36
C GLY A 401 14.52 4.26 14.49
N VAL A 402 15.59 3.47 14.62
CA VAL A 402 16.78 3.58 13.77
C VAL A 402 16.52 2.76 12.50
N CYS A 403 16.57 3.44 11.37
CA CYS A 403 16.37 2.84 10.06
C CYS A 403 17.69 2.82 9.30
N GLU A 404 18.09 1.64 8.84
CA GLU A 404 19.24 1.42 7.97
C GLU A 404 18.77 1.40 6.51
N ILE A 405 19.38 2.24 5.68
CA ILE A 405 19.04 2.41 4.27
C ILE A 405 20.36 2.37 3.47
N PRO A 406 20.56 1.38 2.60
CA PRO A 406 21.76 1.33 1.77
C PRO A 406 21.92 2.59 0.92
N ASP A 407 23.13 3.12 0.83
CA ASP A 407 23.48 4.33 0.06
C ASP A 407 22.63 5.57 0.44
N LEU A 408 22.30 5.70 1.72
CA LEU A 408 21.39 6.73 2.24
C LEU A 408 21.79 8.15 1.80
N GLN A 409 23.06 8.51 1.87
CA GLN A 409 23.50 9.88 1.58
C GLN A 409 23.21 10.29 0.14
N ASN A 410 23.43 9.40 -0.84
CA ASN A 410 23.08 9.68 -2.24
C ASN A 410 21.57 9.74 -2.45
N LYS A 411 20.81 8.87 -1.78
CA LYS A 411 19.33 8.90 -1.81
C LYS A 411 18.80 10.21 -1.27
N LEU A 412 19.30 10.69 -0.13
CA LEU A 412 18.88 11.97 0.45
C LEU A 412 19.17 13.15 -0.49
N ILE A 413 20.31 13.15 -1.20
CA ILE A 413 20.62 14.15 -2.22
C ILE A 413 19.59 14.11 -3.36
N LYS A 414 19.25 12.90 -3.85
CA LYS A 414 18.25 12.73 -4.92
C LYS A 414 16.87 13.20 -4.46
N LEU A 415 16.44 12.81 -3.25
CA LEU A 415 15.17 13.23 -2.67
C LEU A 415 15.09 14.74 -2.48
N ALA A 416 16.13 15.36 -1.93
CA ALA A 416 16.19 16.81 -1.73
C ALA A 416 16.13 17.57 -3.06
N ARG A 417 16.88 17.15 -4.08
CA ARG A 417 16.86 17.74 -5.43
C ARG A 417 15.55 17.47 -6.16
N GLY A 418 14.93 16.33 -5.91
CA GLY A 418 13.59 15.99 -6.44
C GLY A 418 12.44 16.78 -5.80
N GLY A 419 12.71 17.48 -4.69
CA GLY A 419 11.73 18.28 -3.96
C GLY A 419 10.76 17.42 -3.15
N PHE A 420 11.17 16.23 -2.73
CA PHE A 420 10.38 15.40 -1.83
C PHE A 420 10.39 16.00 -0.42
N LYS A 421 9.31 15.77 0.30
CA LYS A 421 9.06 16.37 1.61
C LYS A 421 9.87 15.69 2.74
N HIS A 422 9.79 16.25 3.95
CA HIS A 422 10.42 15.69 5.14
C HIS A 422 9.74 14.41 5.66
N HIS A 423 8.51 14.10 5.23
CA HIS A 423 7.85 12.86 5.53
C HIS A 423 8.29 11.74 4.57
N THR A 424 8.40 10.54 5.11
CA THR A 424 8.44 9.29 4.34
C THR A 424 7.43 8.32 4.93
N SER A 425 6.74 7.59 4.08
CA SER A 425 5.92 6.47 4.52
C SER A 425 6.77 5.22 4.65
N VAL A 426 6.43 4.37 5.61
CA VAL A 426 7.13 3.12 5.90
C VAL A 426 6.13 1.99 5.93
N GLY A 427 6.44 0.88 5.24
CA GLY A 427 5.67 -0.36 5.27
C GLY A 427 6.55 -1.55 5.64
N VAL A 428 5.94 -2.62 6.13
CA VAL A 428 6.62 -3.85 6.54
C VAL A 428 6.93 -4.73 5.33
N GLY A 429 8.18 -5.14 5.20
CA GLY A 429 8.66 -6.02 4.12
C GLY A 429 9.35 -5.28 2.98
N HIS A 430 9.98 -6.05 2.12
CA HIS A 430 10.63 -5.56 0.91
C HIS A 430 9.64 -5.62 -0.26
N MET A 431 9.12 -4.48 -0.67
CA MET A 431 8.05 -4.39 -1.68
C MET A 431 8.30 -3.33 -2.76
N LYS A 432 9.52 -2.82 -2.89
CA LYS A 432 9.87 -1.79 -3.90
C LYS A 432 9.41 -2.17 -5.30
N GLU A 433 9.77 -3.39 -5.75
CA GLU A 433 9.45 -3.83 -7.11
C GLU A 433 7.94 -4.05 -7.31
N ILE A 434 7.22 -4.51 -6.27
CA ILE A 434 5.76 -4.64 -6.27
C ILE A 434 5.09 -3.27 -6.44
N LEU A 435 5.52 -2.29 -5.65
CA LEU A 435 5.01 -0.91 -5.73
C LEU A 435 5.36 -0.27 -7.07
N LYS A 436 6.59 -0.45 -7.55
CA LYS A 436 7.03 0.08 -8.85
C LYS A 436 6.16 -0.46 -9.98
N GLU A 437 5.96 -1.77 -10.01
CA GLU A 437 5.11 -2.42 -11.02
C GLU A 437 3.67 -1.91 -10.96
N ALA A 438 3.06 -1.87 -9.76
CA ALA A 438 1.69 -1.39 -9.58
C ALA A 438 1.55 0.09 -10.01
N PHE A 439 2.46 0.95 -9.57
CA PHE A 439 2.39 2.39 -9.82
C PHE A 439 2.64 2.74 -11.28
N THR A 440 3.67 2.15 -11.90
CA THR A 440 4.07 2.55 -13.26
C THR A 440 3.29 1.83 -14.35
N THR A 441 3.08 0.52 -14.20
CA THR A 441 2.46 -0.31 -15.23
C THR A 441 0.93 -0.15 -15.25
N TYR A 442 0.29 -0.02 -14.08
CA TYR A 442 -1.17 -0.05 -13.98
C TYR A 442 -1.81 1.26 -13.54
N LEU A 443 -1.17 2.03 -12.65
CA LEU A 443 -1.76 3.24 -12.09
C LEU A 443 -1.27 4.53 -12.77
N GLY A 444 -0.27 4.45 -13.64
CA GLY A 444 0.21 5.57 -14.46
C GLY A 444 0.93 6.66 -13.65
N TYR A 445 1.58 6.31 -12.52
CA TYR A 445 2.41 7.24 -11.75
C TYR A 445 3.80 7.34 -12.36
N ASP A 446 4.41 8.53 -12.27
CA ASP A 446 5.80 8.72 -12.67
C ASP A 446 6.75 8.23 -11.57
N TRP A 447 7.71 7.39 -11.94
CA TRP A 447 8.68 6.82 -10.99
C TRP A 447 9.98 7.60 -10.94
N VAL A 448 10.50 7.82 -9.73
CA VAL A 448 11.85 8.36 -9.51
C VAL A 448 12.74 7.26 -8.94
N GLU A 449 13.77 6.88 -9.71
CA GLU A 449 14.75 5.91 -9.25
C GLU A 449 15.76 6.61 -8.32
N ILE A 450 15.68 6.30 -7.04
CA ILE A 450 16.60 6.84 -6.03
C ILE A 450 17.75 5.89 -5.69
N ASP A 451 17.58 4.60 -5.98
CA ASP A 451 18.66 3.61 -5.84
C ASP A 451 19.73 3.81 -6.91
N GLY A 452 20.96 3.50 -6.63
CA GLY A 452 22.24 3.59 -7.22
C GLY A 452 22.59 4.03 -8.53
#